data_9b0667e4408480b50d8b96d1ab772e6a
#
_entry.id   9b0667e4408480b50d8b96d1ab772e6a
#
_cell.length_a   1.000
_cell.length_b   1.000
_cell.length_c   1.000
_cell.angle_alpha   90.00
_cell.angle_beta   90.00
_cell.angle_gamma   90.00
#
_symmetry.space_group_name_H-M   'P 1'
#
loop_
_entity.id
_entity.type
_entity.pdbx_description
1 polymer ?
#
loop_
_entity_poly.entity_id
_entity_poly.type
_entity_poly.pdbx_seq_one_letter_code
_entity_poly.pdbx_strand_id
1 'polypeptide(L)'
;LDHIDCKNILKHWIEFQLVDEQGKPIVNMPYRLRSRGNPRDERRGVTDGFGMIREETFPPHPVRLYIGAQELANEMEKHPLREKRGEEASVVKPKAEAEGHQYRYVTIGQISDGLPALDDWNDPKKIPPPYHFPDLEPKGYQVHPLNQRYVLEVCPFRAWVL
;
A
#
# COMPACT_ATOMS: atom_id res chain seq x y z
N LEU A 1 -21.75 -9.21 29.63
CA LEU A 1 -21.26 -10.43 29.16
C LEU A 1 -20.86 -10.31 27.70
N ASP A 2 -21.85 -10.37 26.83
CA ASP A 2 -21.58 -10.27 25.40
C ASP A 2 -21.08 -8.91 24.98
N HIS A 3 -21.41 -7.87 25.74
CA HIS A 3 -20.93 -6.52 25.46
C HIS A 3 -19.42 -6.41 25.53
N ILE A 4 -18.81 -7.11 26.48
CA ILE A 4 -17.36 -7.08 26.62
C ILE A 4 -16.71 -7.77 25.46
N ASP A 5 -17.25 -8.90 25.05
CA ASP A 5 -16.71 -9.67 23.92
C ASP A 5 -16.86 -8.92 22.60
N CYS A 6 -18.01 -8.30 22.39
CA CYS A 6 -18.22 -7.48 21.19
C CYS A 6 -17.27 -6.30 21.13
N LYS A 7 -17.04 -5.64 22.27
CA LYS A 7 -16.08 -4.53 22.32
C LYS A 7 -14.67 -4.99 22.01
N ASN A 8 -14.26 -6.15 22.48
CA ASN A 8 -12.95 -6.70 22.21
C ASN A 8 -12.79 -7.05 20.74
N ILE A 9 -13.81 -7.65 20.15
CA ILE A 9 -13.80 -8.00 18.72
C ILE A 9 -13.67 -6.74 17.86
N LEU A 10 -14.34 -5.64 18.24
CA LEU A 10 -14.36 -4.42 17.45
C LEU A 10 -13.23 -3.44 17.78
N LYS A 11 -12.28 -3.83 18.63
CA LYS A 11 -11.15 -2.97 18.99
C LYS A 11 -9.92 -3.15 18.12
N HIS A 12 -10.02 -3.95 17.08
CA HIS A 12 -8.90 -4.16 16.18
C HIS A 12 -8.69 -2.95 15.29
N TRP A 13 -7.43 -2.62 15.09
CA TRP A 13 -7.03 -1.43 14.35
C TRP A 13 -5.91 -1.76 13.39
N ILE A 14 -5.64 -0.84 12.48
CA ILE A 14 -4.50 -0.93 11.59
C ILE A 14 -4.05 0.47 11.20
N GLU A 15 -2.75 0.62 11.01
CA GLU A 15 -2.18 1.86 10.51
C GLU A 15 -1.25 1.57 9.35
N PHE A 16 -1.29 2.45 8.37
CA PHE A 16 -0.33 2.45 7.28
C PHE A 16 0.27 3.82 7.15
N GLN A 17 1.55 3.86 6.83
CA GLN A 17 2.19 5.08 6.40
C GLN A 17 2.74 4.85 5.00
N LEU A 18 2.31 5.66 4.06
CA LEU A 18 2.77 5.59 2.68
C LEU A 18 3.87 6.62 2.48
N VAL A 19 5.03 6.14 2.06
CA VAL A 19 6.19 7.00 1.81
C VAL A 19 6.82 6.65 0.48
N ASP A 20 7.58 7.59 -0.07
CA ASP A 20 8.35 7.32 -1.28
C ASP A 20 9.71 6.70 -0.92
N GLU A 21 10.56 6.50 -1.90
CA GLU A 21 11.87 5.88 -1.68
C GLU A 21 12.85 6.75 -0.92
N GLN A 22 12.51 8.02 -0.70
CA GLN A 22 13.29 8.95 0.11
C GLN A 22 12.71 9.11 1.52
N GLY A 23 11.62 8.43 1.81
CA GLY A 23 10.93 8.54 3.08
C GLY A 23 9.94 9.68 3.18
N LYS A 24 9.70 10.40 2.08
CA LYS A 24 8.72 11.49 2.08
C LYS A 24 7.31 10.95 2.02
N PRO A 25 6.39 11.52 2.80
CA PRO A 25 5.02 11.01 2.82
C PRO A 25 4.28 11.22 1.51
N ILE A 26 3.42 10.26 1.19
CA ILE A 26 2.49 10.35 0.07
C ILE A 26 1.17 10.83 0.65
N VAL A 27 0.85 12.10 0.39
CA VAL A 27 -0.28 12.77 1.05
C VAL A 27 -1.49 12.87 0.14
N ASN A 28 -2.67 13.07 0.74
CA ASN A 28 -3.94 13.25 0.03
C ASN A 28 -4.27 12.12 -0.94
N MET A 29 -3.80 10.92 -0.64
CA MET A 29 -4.03 9.77 -1.51
C MET A 29 -5.28 9.03 -1.06
N PRO A 30 -6.30 8.95 -1.92
CA PRO A 30 -7.51 8.19 -1.59
C PRO A 30 -7.21 6.71 -1.45
N TYR A 31 -7.81 6.07 -0.45
CA TYR A 31 -7.60 4.66 -0.20
C TYR A 31 -8.90 3.95 0.13
N ARG A 32 -8.86 2.64 0.02
CA ARG A 32 -9.90 1.75 0.52
C ARG A 32 -9.24 0.63 1.31
N LEU A 33 -9.82 0.30 2.45
CA LEU A 33 -9.43 -0.87 3.22
C LEU A 33 -10.60 -1.84 3.22
N ARG A 34 -10.36 -3.07 2.86
CA ARG A 34 -11.39 -4.07 2.79
C ARG A 34 -11.02 -5.26 3.68
N SER A 35 -11.95 -5.64 4.55
CA SER A 35 -11.77 -6.79 5.42
C SER A 35 -11.86 -8.08 4.61
N ARG A 36 -10.95 -9.01 4.84
CA ARG A 36 -11.01 -10.32 4.21
C ARG A 36 -12.14 -11.18 4.75
N GLY A 37 -12.51 -10.95 6.01
CA GLY A 37 -13.61 -11.70 6.62
C GLY A 37 -14.97 -11.24 6.15
N ASN A 38 -15.07 -9.99 5.71
CA ASN A 38 -16.32 -9.43 5.21
C ASN A 38 -16.01 -8.43 4.09
N PRO A 39 -16.10 -8.85 2.82
CA PRO A 39 -15.79 -7.96 1.70
C PRO A 39 -16.65 -6.70 1.63
N ARG A 40 -17.80 -6.69 2.32
CA ARG A 40 -18.66 -5.51 2.38
C ARG A 40 -18.18 -4.50 3.43
N ASP A 41 -17.31 -4.90 4.33
CA ASP A 41 -16.74 -4.01 5.33
C ASP A 41 -15.58 -3.27 4.71
N GLU A 42 -15.89 -2.18 4.06
CA GLU A 42 -14.93 -1.35 3.36
C GLU A 42 -14.87 0.02 4.00
N ARG A 43 -13.65 0.48 4.26
CA ARG A 43 -13.39 1.80 4.82
C ARG A 43 -12.66 2.62 3.79
N ARG A 44 -13.05 3.87 3.64
CA ARG A 44 -12.48 4.78 2.65
C ARG A 44 -12.01 6.05 3.32
N GLY A 45 -10.96 6.64 2.78
CA GLY A 45 -10.44 7.90 3.27
C GLY A 45 -9.31 8.41 2.39
N VAL A 46 -8.55 9.33 2.93
CA VAL A 46 -7.38 9.93 2.25
C VAL A 46 -6.23 9.94 3.23
N THR A 47 -5.02 9.74 2.74
CA THR A 47 -3.84 9.85 3.60
C THR A 47 -3.69 11.31 4.07
N ASP A 48 -3.21 11.48 5.30
CA ASP A 48 -3.01 12.79 5.89
C ASP A 48 -1.66 13.40 5.49
N GLY A 49 -1.28 14.50 6.14
CA GLY A 49 -0.03 15.20 5.85
C GLY A 49 1.23 14.41 6.15
N PHE A 50 1.11 13.31 6.89
CA PHE A 50 2.22 12.40 7.18
C PHE A 50 2.14 11.11 6.36
N GLY A 51 1.21 11.05 5.41
CA GLY A 51 0.98 9.84 4.63
C GLY A 51 0.29 8.73 5.39
N MET A 52 -0.39 9.07 6.51
CA MET A 52 -0.96 8.08 7.40
C MET A 52 -2.39 7.71 7.03
N ILE A 53 -2.65 6.43 7.23
CA ILE A 53 -3.99 5.84 7.21
C ILE A 53 -4.17 5.18 8.57
N ARG A 54 -5.27 5.48 9.27
CA ARG A 54 -5.62 4.78 10.49
C ARG A 54 -7.08 4.43 10.49
N GLU A 55 -7.38 3.15 10.67
CA GLU A 55 -8.75 2.67 10.79
C GLU A 55 -8.88 1.77 12.01
N GLU A 56 -10.01 1.87 12.68
CA GLU A 56 -10.28 1.14 13.91
C GLU A 56 -11.58 0.36 13.79
N THR A 57 -11.85 -0.44 14.79
CA THR A 57 -13.09 -1.21 14.92
C THR A 57 -13.31 -2.21 13.80
N PHE A 58 -12.24 -2.87 13.37
CA PHE A 58 -12.37 -3.99 12.45
C PHE A 58 -12.68 -5.30 13.20
N PRO A 59 -13.42 -6.21 12.58
CA PRO A 59 -13.46 -7.61 13.06
C PRO A 59 -12.08 -8.25 12.90
N PRO A 60 -11.81 -9.37 13.60
CA PRO A 60 -10.45 -9.93 13.68
C PRO A 60 -10.00 -10.67 12.42
N HIS A 61 -10.00 -9.98 11.29
CA HIS A 61 -9.57 -10.55 10.03
C HIS A 61 -8.59 -9.60 9.35
N PRO A 62 -7.62 -10.14 8.61
CA PRO A 62 -6.71 -9.29 7.84
C PRO A 62 -7.44 -8.40 6.86
N VAL A 63 -6.78 -7.33 6.44
CA VAL A 63 -7.34 -6.39 5.47
C VAL A 63 -6.46 -6.32 4.24
N ARG A 64 -7.05 -5.84 3.16
CA ARG A 64 -6.32 -5.45 1.96
C ARG A 64 -6.44 -3.95 1.79
N LEU A 65 -5.33 -3.33 1.47
CA LEU A 65 -5.28 -1.91 1.16
C LEU A 65 -5.33 -1.74 -0.36
N TYR A 66 -6.21 -0.85 -0.79
CA TYR A 66 -6.37 -0.51 -2.21
C TYR A 66 -6.21 0.98 -2.39
N ILE A 67 -5.47 1.35 -3.40
CA ILE A 67 -5.31 2.74 -3.80
C ILE A 67 -5.61 2.82 -5.29
N GLY A 68 -6.20 3.90 -5.74
CA GLY A 68 -6.48 4.06 -7.16
C GLY A 68 -5.17 4.03 -7.95
N ALA A 69 -5.09 3.14 -8.93
CA ALA A 69 -3.84 2.95 -9.68
C ALA A 69 -3.42 4.21 -10.41
N GLN A 70 -4.36 4.90 -11.03
CA GLN A 70 -4.05 6.11 -11.78
C GLN A 70 -3.62 7.24 -10.86
N GLU A 71 -4.31 7.42 -9.74
CA GLU A 71 -3.99 8.46 -8.76
C GLU A 71 -2.61 8.24 -8.18
N LEU A 72 -2.30 6.99 -7.85
CA LEU A 72 -1.00 6.67 -7.29
C LEU A 72 0.11 6.86 -8.33
N ALA A 73 -0.11 6.42 -9.56
CA ALA A 73 0.86 6.60 -10.64
C ALA A 73 1.14 8.08 -10.90
N ASN A 74 0.08 8.90 -10.92
CA ASN A 74 0.24 10.35 -11.14
C ASN A 74 1.04 10.98 -10.01
N GLU A 75 0.76 10.59 -8.78
CA GLU A 75 1.49 11.13 -7.63
C GLU A 75 2.95 10.70 -7.66
N MET A 76 3.22 9.44 -7.95
CA MET A 76 4.58 8.91 -7.91
C MET A 76 5.48 9.47 -9.00
N GLU A 77 4.92 10.05 -10.05
CA GLU A 77 5.71 10.77 -11.07
C GLU A 77 6.41 11.99 -10.48
N LYS A 78 5.89 12.53 -9.39
CA LYS A 78 6.49 13.68 -8.71
C LYS A 78 7.57 13.30 -7.72
N HIS A 79 7.75 12.02 -7.47
CA HIS A 79 8.71 11.55 -6.47
C HIS A 79 9.96 11.02 -7.14
N PRO A 80 11.14 11.38 -6.64
CA PRO A 80 12.38 10.96 -7.28
C PRO A 80 12.66 9.49 -7.07
N LEU A 81 13.33 8.90 -8.04
CA LEU A 81 13.85 7.55 -7.92
C LEU A 81 15.12 7.57 -7.07
N ARG A 82 15.30 6.56 -6.26
CA ARG A 82 16.61 6.41 -5.64
C ARG A 82 17.54 5.67 -6.60
N GLU A 83 18.83 5.84 -6.36
CA GLU A 83 19.86 5.31 -7.25
C GLU A 83 19.85 3.80 -7.32
N LYS A 84 19.73 3.15 -6.15
CA LYS A 84 19.61 1.69 -6.07
C LYS A 84 18.19 1.31 -5.65
N ARG A 85 17.69 0.21 -6.16
CA ARG A 85 16.32 -0.22 -5.90
C ARG A 85 16.25 -1.48 -5.07
N GLY A 86 15.05 -1.74 -4.53
CA GLY A 86 14.80 -2.90 -3.71
C GLY A 86 14.94 -2.60 -2.23
N GLU A 87 14.56 -3.57 -1.41
CA GLU A 87 14.60 -3.40 0.04
C GLU A 87 15.99 -3.12 0.57
N GLU A 88 16.99 -3.74 -0.01
CA GLU A 88 18.36 -3.65 0.50
C GLU A 88 18.93 -2.22 0.44
N ALA A 89 18.45 -1.43 -0.51
CA ALA A 89 18.91 -0.06 -0.67
C ALA A 89 18.05 0.95 0.08
N SER A 90 17.08 0.49 0.85
CA SER A 90 16.09 1.37 1.49
C SER A 90 16.68 2.16 2.64
N VAL A 91 16.40 3.47 2.66
CA VAL A 91 16.64 4.31 3.83
C VAL A 91 15.45 4.30 4.78
N VAL A 92 14.32 3.82 4.30
CA VAL A 92 13.07 3.75 5.06
C VAL A 92 13.06 2.52 5.96
N LYS A 93 13.52 1.39 5.44
CA LYS A 93 13.46 0.11 6.15
C LYS A 93 14.13 0.12 7.52
N PRO A 94 15.39 0.59 7.66
CA PRO A 94 16.04 0.57 8.97
C PRO A 94 15.31 1.42 10.00
N LYS A 95 14.77 2.56 9.58
CA LYS A 95 14.04 3.44 10.48
C LYS A 95 12.72 2.80 10.93
N ALA A 96 11.98 2.22 10.00
CA ALA A 96 10.71 1.56 10.31
C ALA A 96 10.94 0.41 11.29
N GLU A 97 11.93 -0.40 11.05
CA GLU A 97 12.24 -1.54 11.91
C GLU A 97 12.73 -1.10 13.29
N ALA A 98 13.52 -0.06 13.35
CA ALA A 98 13.99 0.49 14.63
C ALA A 98 12.83 1.01 15.48
N GLU A 99 11.77 1.48 14.85
CA GLU A 99 10.58 1.96 15.54
C GLU A 99 9.55 0.86 15.83
N GLY A 100 9.87 -0.37 15.47
CA GLY A 100 8.99 -1.50 15.72
C GLY A 100 7.83 -1.65 14.76
N HIS A 101 7.92 -1.03 13.60
CA HIS A 101 6.88 -1.10 12.58
C HIS A 101 7.18 -2.19 11.56
N GLN A 102 6.13 -2.69 10.94
CA GLN A 102 6.27 -3.59 9.81
C GLN A 102 6.67 -2.78 8.58
N TYR A 103 7.60 -3.29 7.81
CA TYR A 103 8.06 -2.61 6.61
C TYR A 103 7.73 -3.46 5.38
N ARG A 104 7.27 -2.79 4.31
CA ARG A 104 7.06 -3.42 3.01
C ARG A 104 7.53 -2.50 1.91
N TYR A 105 8.28 -3.05 0.97
CA TYR A 105 8.59 -2.37 -0.28
C TYR A 105 7.57 -2.83 -1.31
N VAL A 106 6.77 -1.90 -1.82
CA VAL A 106 5.64 -2.23 -2.68
C VAL A 106 5.71 -1.48 -4.01
N THR A 107 5.23 -2.13 -5.05
CA THR A 107 5.03 -1.47 -6.34
C THR A 107 3.58 -1.01 -6.44
N ILE A 108 3.30 -0.18 -7.43
CA ILE A 108 1.93 0.28 -7.65
C ILE A 108 1.00 -0.91 -7.88
N GLY A 109 1.45 -1.92 -8.62
CA GLY A 109 0.62 -3.08 -8.89
C GLY A 109 0.28 -3.93 -7.66
N GLN A 110 1.10 -3.84 -6.62
CA GLN A 110 0.87 -4.61 -5.40
C GLN A 110 -0.09 -3.93 -4.42
N ILE A 111 -0.38 -2.66 -4.64
CA ILE A 111 -1.19 -1.88 -3.71
C ILE A 111 -2.39 -1.22 -4.41
N SER A 112 -2.34 -1.12 -5.71
CA SER A 112 -3.38 -0.42 -6.45
C SER A 112 -4.63 -1.26 -6.65
N ASP A 113 -5.73 -0.56 -6.80
CA ASP A 113 -7.04 -1.13 -7.05
C ASP A 113 -7.19 -1.40 -8.54
N GLY A 114 -6.61 -2.48 -8.98
CA GLY A 114 -6.57 -2.84 -10.38
C GLY A 114 -5.44 -2.16 -11.13
N LEU A 115 -5.26 -2.54 -12.36
CA LEU A 115 -4.27 -1.92 -13.23
C LEU A 115 -4.83 -0.62 -13.76
N PRO A 116 -3.99 0.42 -13.88
CA PRO A 116 -4.45 1.63 -14.55
C PRO A 116 -4.77 1.31 -15.99
N ALA A 117 -5.84 1.88 -16.47
CA ALA A 117 -6.23 1.74 -17.86
C ALA A 117 -5.35 2.67 -18.70
N LEU A 118 -4.07 2.44 -18.69
CA LEU A 118 -3.10 3.23 -19.44
C LEU A 118 -2.62 2.45 -20.65
N ASP A 119 -2.68 3.07 -21.78
CA ASP A 119 -2.16 2.46 -23.01
C ASP A 119 -0.69 2.08 -22.84
N ASP A 120 0.03 2.85 -22.03
CA ASP A 120 1.44 2.63 -21.75
C ASP A 120 1.72 1.24 -21.18
N TRP A 121 0.78 0.69 -20.43
CA TRP A 121 0.94 -0.61 -19.81
C TRP A 121 0.87 -1.75 -20.82
N ASN A 122 0.23 -1.50 -21.94
CA ASN A 122 0.03 -2.49 -23.00
C ASN A 122 0.96 -2.26 -24.19
N ASP A 123 1.76 -1.20 -24.15
CA ASP A 123 2.67 -0.87 -25.24
C ASP A 123 4.09 -1.31 -24.87
N PRO A 124 4.61 -2.39 -25.50
CA PRO A 124 5.95 -2.87 -25.18
C PRO A 124 7.06 -1.86 -25.43
N LYS A 125 6.79 -0.84 -26.22
CA LYS A 125 7.78 0.21 -26.48
C LYS A 125 7.89 1.18 -25.31
N LYS A 126 6.82 1.33 -24.54
CA LYS A 126 6.79 2.23 -23.39
C LYS A 126 7.18 1.52 -22.11
N ILE A 127 7.05 0.19 -22.10
CA ILE A 127 7.44 -0.63 -20.94
C ILE A 127 8.60 -1.51 -21.39
N PRO A 128 9.84 -1.07 -21.16
CA PRO A 128 11.00 -1.84 -21.63
C PRO A 128 11.13 -3.16 -20.88
N PRO A 129 11.56 -4.23 -21.55
CA PRO A 129 11.89 -5.47 -20.86
C PRO A 129 13.03 -5.23 -19.86
N PRO A 130 13.08 -5.93 -18.76
CA PRO A 130 12.18 -7.00 -18.29
C PRO A 130 10.99 -6.51 -17.49
N TYR A 131 10.62 -5.27 -17.63
CA TYR A 131 9.64 -4.61 -16.78
C TYR A 131 8.23 -4.76 -17.30
N HIS A 132 7.83 -5.95 -17.59
CA HIS A 132 6.41 -6.21 -17.81
C HIS A 132 5.94 -7.16 -16.71
N PHE A 133 4.68 -7.08 -16.39
CA PHE A 133 4.16 -7.82 -15.26
C PHE A 133 2.78 -8.34 -15.58
N PRO A 134 2.74 -9.45 -16.28
CA PRO A 134 1.47 -10.07 -16.61
C PRO A 134 0.71 -10.55 -15.37
N ASP A 135 1.40 -10.61 -14.24
CA ASP A 135 0.84 -11.18 -13.01
C ASP A 135 0.29 -10.16 -12.03
N LEU A 136 -0.03 -8.98 -12.49
CA LEU A 136 -0.65 -7.96 -11.63
C LEU A 136 -2.14 -8.19 -11.45
N GLU A 137 -2.48 -9.41 -11.21
CA GLU A 137 -3.84 -9.80 -10.87
C GLU A 137 -4.10 -9.52 -9.38
N PRO A 138 -5.35 -9.54 -8.94
CA PRO A 138 -5.66 -9.33 -7.52
C PRO A 138 -4.87 -10.20 -6.57
N LYS A 139 -4.40 -11.37 -7.01
CA LYS A 139 -3.55 -12.24 -6.21
C LYS A 139 -2.23 -11.58 -5.80
N GLY A 140 -1.81 -10.53 -6.50
CA GLY A 140 -0.61 -9.79 -6.15
C GLY A 140 -0.81 -8.81 -4.99
N TYR A 141 -2.04 -8.52 -4.62
CA TYR A 141 -2.32 -7.62 -3.52
C TYR A 141 -1.90 -8.25 -2.20
N GLN A 142 -1.23 -7.46 -1.40
CA GLN A 142 -0.76 -7.92 -0.10
C GLN A 142 -1.89 -7.89 0.91
N VAL A 143 -1.82 -8.82 1.84
CA VAL A 143 -2.77 -8.95 2.93
C VAL A 143 -2.07 -8.53 4.22
N HIS A 144 -2.75 -7.74 5.02
CA HIS A 144 -2.16 -7.15 6.21
C HIS A 144 -2.94 -7.54 7.48
N PRO A 145 -2.33 -8.32 8.38
CA PRO A 145 -2.91 -8.57 9.69
C PRO A 145 -3.11 -7.28 10.49
N LEU A 146 -4.15 -7.28 11.32
CA LEU A 146 -4.52 -6.13 12.13
C LEU A 146 -3.58 -5.92 13.33
N ASN A 147 -3.82 -4.82 14.04
CA ASN A 147 -3.13 -4.45 15.28
C ASN A 147 -1.64 -4.21 15.06
N GLN A 148 -1.31 -3.64 13.92
CA GLN A 148 0.06 -3.34 13.54
C GLN A 148 0.13 -2.04 12.76
N ARG A 149 1.30 -1.45 12.74
CA ARG A 149 1.59 -0.32 11.88
C ARG A 149 2.55 -0.76 10.78
N TYR A 150 2.18 -0.45 9.57
CA TYR A 150 2.95 -0.77 8.37
C TYR A 150 3.52 0.50 7.77
N VAL A 151 4.79 0.46 7.40
CA VAL A 151 5.39 1.51 6.60
C VAL A 151 5.56 0.93 5.20
N LEU A 152 4.86 1.52 4.25
CA LEU A 152 4.88 1.07 2.86
C LEU A 152 5.73 2.04 2.05
N GLU A 153 6.86 1.54 1.60
CA GLU A 153 7.73 2.30 0.70
C GLU A 153 7.30 1.99 -0.72
N VAL A 154 6.72 2.98 -1.38
CA VAL A 154 6.15 2.80 -2.70
C VAL A 154 7.20 3.04 -3.77
N CYS A 155 7.37 2.05 -4.64
CA CYS A 155 8.26 2.18 -5.78
C CYS A 155 7.63 3.09 -6.83
N PRO A 156 8.34 4.14 -7.28
CA PRO A 156 7.81 5.05 -8.29
C PRO A 156 7.63 4.42 -9.67
N PHE A 157 8.27 3.31 -9.93
CA PHE A 157 7.99 2.57 -11.15
C PHE A 157 6.62 1.96 -11.04
N ARG A 158 5.80 2.20 -12.00
CA ARG A 158 4.38 1.88 -11.92
C ARG A 158 4.16 0.45 -11.49
N ALA A 159 4.26 -0.49 -12.22
CA ALA A 159 3.89 -1.83 -11.82
C ALA A 159 4.96 -2.86 -12.15
N TRP A 160 6.10 -2.47 -12.48
CA TRP A 160 7.15 -3.44 -12.70
C TRP A 160 8.12 -3.50 -11.55
N VAL A 161 8.78 -4.63 -11.45
CA VAL A 161 9.77 -4.91 -10.44
C VAL A 161 11.12 -5.03 -11.12
N LEU A 162 12.11 -4.51 -10.47
CA LEU A 162 13.47 -4.64 -10.96
C LEU A 162 14.12 -5.92 -10.48
#